data_b4901e5872a4a5e6153cf26b09618bdd
#
_entry.id   b4901e5872a4a5e6153cf26b09618bdd
#
_cell.length_a   1.000
_cell.length_b   1.000
_cell.length_c   1.000
_cell.angle_alpha   90.00
_cell.angle_beta   90.00
_cell.angle_gamma   90.00
#
_symmetry.space_group_name_H-M   'P 1'
#
loop_
_entity.id
_entity.type
_entity.pdbx_description
1 polymer ?
#
loop_
_entity_poly.entity_id
_entity_poly.type
_entity_poly.pdbx_seq_one_letter_code
_entity_poly.pdbx_strand_id
1 'polypeptide(L)'
;MKTVLIQVGKTVNKHFIAGINDYVERINHYMPFEVVTIPELKNTKSLSEEQQKQTEGELILKQLQPSDTVVLLDEHGRQYRSIEFARWIENKQQTARRLVFVIGGPYGFSPAVYQRANEQLSLSLMTFSHQMIRLTFTEQIYRACTIIKGEPYHHE
;
A
#
# COMPACT_ATOMS: atom_id res chain seq x y z
N MET A 1 1.84 13.33 -10.10
CA MET A 1 2.29 12.04 -9.56
C MET A 1 1.11 11.08 -9.50
N LYS A 2 1.27 9.88 -9.99
CA LYS A 2 0.27 8.81 -9.84
C LYS A 2 0.62 7.96 -8.63
N THR A 3 -0.36 7.65 -7.81
CA THR A 3 -0.19 6.77 -6.64
C THR A 3 -0.92 5.45 -6.88
N VAL A 4 -0.24 4.35 -6.58
CA VAL A 4 -0.75 2.99 -6.80
C VAL A 4 -0.62 2.20 -5.51
N LEU A 5 -1.66 1.44 -5.19
CA LEU A 5 -1.60 0.41 -4.15
C LEU A 5 -1.65 -0.96 -4.81
N ILE A 6 -0.60 -1.74 -4.65
CA ILE A 6 -0.56 -3.13 -5.10
C ILE A 6 -0.92 -4.02 -3.90
N GLN A 7 -1.85 -4.93 -4.11
CA GLN A 7 -2.26 -5.90 -3.10
C GLN A 7 -2.35 -7.30 -3.70
N VAL A 8 -2.18 -8.32 -2.87
CA VAL A 8 -2.23 -9.72 -3.29
C VAL A 8 -3.58 -10.33 -2.88
N GLY A 9 -4.31 -10.83 -3.87
CA GLY A 9 -5.64 -11.40 -3.67
C GLY A 9 -6.73 -10.33 -3.56
N LYS A 10 -7.95 -10.73 -3.86
CA LYS A 10 -9.11 -9.85 -3.80
C LYS A 10 -9.51 -9.53 -2.37
N THR A 11 -10.05 -8.35 -2.16
CA THR A 11 -10.78 -8.04 -0.94
C THR A 11 -12.12 -8.77 -0.99
N VAL A 12 -12.43 -9.54 0.04
CA VAL A 12 -13.62 -10.41 0.03
C VAL A 12 -14.73 -9.96 0.98
N ASN A 13 -14.40 -9.24 2.05
CA ASN A 13 -15.40 -8.71 2.97
C ASN A 13 -16.13 -7.53 2.31
N LYS A 14 -17.45 -7.65 2.15
CA LYS A 14 -18.25 -6.63 1.45
C LYS A 14 -18.20 -5.25 2.11
N HIS A 15 -18.05 -5.20 3.44
CA HIS A 15 -17.95 -3.92 4.16
C HIS A 15 -16.61 -3.25 3.88
N PHE A 16 -15.55 -4.02 3.78
CA PHE A 16 -14.23 -3.50 3.43
C PHE A 16 -14.18 -3.05 1.98
N ILE A 17 -14.77 -3.82 1.07
CA ILE A 17 -14.86 -3.44 -0.35
C ILE A 17 -15.56 -2.09 -0.49
N ALA A 18 -16.70 -1.91 0.15
CA ALA A 18 -17.46 -0.66 0.10
C ALA A 18 -16.65 0.51 0.69
N GLY A 19 -16.01 0.29 1.84
CA GLY A 19 -15.20 1.32 2.49
C GLY A 19 -13.97 1.71 1.67
N ILE A 20 -13.26 0.73 1.13
CA ILE A 20 -12.09 0.97 0.28
C ILE A 20 -12.50 1.76 -0.97
N ASN A 21 -13.57 1.34 -1.63
CA ASN A 21 -14.06 2.03 -2.84
C ASN A 21 -14.46 3.48 -2.54
N ASP A 22 -15.08 3.73 -1.40
CA ASP A 22 -15.42 5.09 -0.98
C ASP A 22 -14.17 5.94 -0.81
N TYR A 23 -13.15 5.45 -0.11
CA TYR A 23 -11.91 6.20 0.06
C TYR A 23 -11.11 6.36 -1.23
N VAL A 24 -11.07 5.35 -2.09
CA VAL A 24 -10.42 5.45 -3.40
C VAL A 24 -11.07 6.57 -4.23
N GLU A 25 -12.40 6.62 -4.24
CA GLU A 25 -13.12 7.68 -4.93
C GLU A 25 -12.76 9.06 -4.36
N ARG A 26 -12.75 9.21 -3.04
CA ARG A 26 -12.39 10.47 -2.37
C ARG A 26 -10.96 10.89 -2.68
N ILE A 27 -10.01 9.93 -2.62
CA ILE A 27 -8.59 10.22 -2.92
C ILE A 27 -8.44 10.74 -4.35
N ASN A 28 -9.19 10.18 -5.30
CA ASN A 28 -9.10 10.60 -6.71
C ASN A 28 -9.56 12.04 -6.95
N HIS A 29 -10.26 12.67 -6.02
CA HIS A 29 -10.54 14.11 -6.07
C HIS A 29 -9.30 14.96 -5.78
N TYR A 30 -8.26 14.38 -5.18
CA TYR A 30 -7.02 15.08 -4.81
C TYR A 30 -5.84 14.70 -5.69
N MET A 31 -5.71 13.42 -6.02
CA MET A 31 -4.61 12.91 -6.83
C MET A 31 -5.02 11.60 -7.50
N PRO A 32 -4.46 11.27 -8.67
CA PRO A 32 -4.71 9.98 -9.31
C PRO A 32 -4.27 8.83 -8.40
N PHE A 33 -5.20 7.93 -8.11
CA PHE A 33 -4.95 6.77 -7.23
C PHE A 33 -5.67 5.55 -7.78
N GLU A 34 -4.95 4.44 -7.85
CA GLU A 34 -5.56 3.16 -8.24
C GLU A 34 -5.09 2.01 -7.37
N VAL A 35 -5.92 0.98 -7.27
CA VAL A 35 -5.59 -0.28 -6.61
C VAL A 35 -5.38 -1.34 -7.67
N VAL A 36 -4.22 -2.00 -7.63
CA VAL A 36 -3.87 -3.12 -8.51
C VAL A 36 -3.89 -4.39 -7.68
N THR A 37 -4.71 -5.34 -8.06
CA THR A 37 -4.81 -6.62 -7.36
C THR A 37 -4.08 -7.71 -8.14
N ILE A 38 -3.08 -8.31 -7.50
CA ILE A 38 -2.39 -9.48 -8.03
C ILE A 38 -3.20 -10.71 -7.62
N PRO A 39 -3.55 -11.60 -8.55
CA PRO A 39 -4.27 -12.82 -8.21
C PRO A 39 -3.51 -13.68 -7.20
N GLU A 40 -4.23 -14.28 -6.28
CA GLU A 40 -3.65 -15.24 -5.35
C GLU A 40 -3.08 -16.43 -6.10
N LEU A 41 -2.00 -17.00 -5.56
CA LEU A 41 -1.41 -18.22 -6.09
C LEU A 41 -2.39 -19.39 -5.91
N LYS A 42 -2.50 -20.23 -6.92
CA LYS A 42 -3.29 -21.46 -6.87
C LYS A 42 -2.38 -22.65 -6.56
N ASN A 43 -2.96 -23.70 -5.98
CA ASN A 43 -2.26 -24.96 -5.72
C ASN A 43 -1.01 -24.80 -4.83
N THR A 44 -1.15 -24.03 -3.75
CA THR A 44 -0.04 -23.70 -2.87
C THR A 44 0.32 -24.80 -1.88
N LYS A 45 -0.44 -25.90 -1.82
CA LYS A 45 -0.21 -26.99 -0.86
C LYS A 45 1.16 -27.66 -0.99
N SER A 46 1.71 -27.68 -2.20
CA SER A 46 3.03 -28.25 -2.49
C SER A 46 4.17 -27.24 -2.36
N LEU A 47 3.86 -25.97 -2.10
CA LEU A 47 4.85 -24.91 -2.01
C LEU A 47 5.21 -24.61 -0.56
N SER A 48 6.49 -24.41 -0.28
CA SER A 48 6.95 -23.87 1.00
C SER A 48 6.57 -22.39 1.09
N GLU A 49 6.64 -21.83 2.30
CA GLU A 49 6.44 -20.39 2.52
C GLU A 49 7.42 -19.57 1.69
N GLU A 50 8.67 -20.01 1.61
CA GLU A 50 9.72 -19.37 0.82
C GLU A 50 9.38 -19.35 -0.67
N GLN A 51 8.89 -20.47 -1.20
CA GLN A 51 8.49 -20.58 -2.60
C GLN A 51 7.29 -19.69 -2.91
N GLN A 52 6.32 -19.61 -1.99
CA GLN A 52 5.16 -18.73 -2.13
C GLN A 52 5.59 -17.27 -2.15
N LYS A 53 6.45 -16.86 -1.21
CA LYS A 53 6.96 -15.48 -1.17
C LYS A 53 7.69 -15.12 -2.45
N GLN A 54 8.53 -16.03 -2.94
CA GLN A 54 9.31 -15.78 -4.14
C GLN A 54 8.43 -15.64 -5.37
N THR A 55 7.48 -16.55 -5.57
CA THR A 55 6.57 -16.51 -6.72
C THR A 55 5.69 -15.27 -6.69
N GLU A 56 5.13 -14.96 -5.52
CA GLU A 56 4.34 -13.76 -5.29
C GLU A 56 5.17 -12.50 -5.53
N GLY A 57 6.41 -12.50 -5.05
CA GLY A 57 7.34 -11.41 -5.25
C GLY A 57 7.65 -11.14 -6.71
N GLU A 58 7.78 -12.18 -7.53
CA GLU A 58 7.96 -12.04 -8.98
C GLU A 58 6.77 -11.34 -9.63
N LEU A 59 5.55 -11.68 -9.20
CA LEU A 59 4.34 -11.03 -9.69
C LEU A 59 4.28 -9.55 -9.27
N ILE A 60 4.69 -9.24 -8.06
CA ILE A 60 4.79 -7.86 -7.58
C ILE A 60 5.78 -7.08 -8.44
N LEU A 61 6.98 -7.63 -8.61
CA LEU A 61 8.05 -6.96 -9.36
C LEU A 61 7.66 -6.66 -10.82
N LYS A 62 6.85 -7.53 -11.44
CA LYS A 62 6.35 -7.30 -12.79
C LYS A 62 5.46 -6.08 -12.92
N GLN A 63 4.82 -5.65 -11.82
CA GLN A 63 3.96 -4.46 -11.81
C GLN A 63 4.75 -3.18 -11.67
N LEU A 64 6.03 -3.25 -11.35
CA LEU A 64 6.85 -2.09 -11.06
C LEU A 64 7.62 -1.62 -12.28
N GLN A 65 7.82 -0.30 -12.35
CA GLN A 65 8.66 0.36 -13.35
C GLN A 65 9.97 0.77 -12.70
N PRO A 66 11.08 0.87 -13.46
CA PRO A 66 12.38 1.25 -12.89
C PRO A 66 12.37 2.59 -12.16
N SER A 67 11.57 3.54 -12.64
CA SER A 67 11.48 4.89 -12.05
C SER A 67 10.53 5.00 -10.87
N ASP A 68 9.84 3.92 -10.49
CA ASP A 68 8.89 3.94 -9.38
C ASP A 68 9.59 4.18 -8.04
N THR A 69 8.95 4.97 -7.19
CA THR A 69 9.27 4.99 -5.76
C THR A 69 8.38 3.96 -5.07
N VAL A 70 9.00 2.91 -4.57
CA VAL A 70 8.29 1.75 -4.00
C VAL A 70 8.39 1.77 -2.48
N VAL A 71 7.23 1.71 -1.83
CA VAL A 71 7.11 1.72 -0.37
C VAL A 71 6.35 0.46 0.06
N LEU A 72 6.99 -0.39 0.83
CA LEU A 72 6.34 -1.59 1.35
C LEU A 72 5.63 -1.28 2.66
N LEU A 73 4.41 -1.77 2.81
CA LEU A 73 3.74 -1.77 4.10
C LEU A 73 4.28 -2.96 4.90
N ASP A 74 5.04 -2.66 5.95
CA ASP A 74 5.72 -3.66 6.76
C ASP A 74 5.79 -3.18 8.21
N GLU A 75 5.49 -4.06 9.16
CA GLU A 75 5.49 -3.69 10.59
C GLU A 75 6.85 -3.21 11.09
N HIS A 76 7.93 -3.56 10.41
CA HIS A 76 9.28 -3.11 10.73
C HIS A 76 9.65 -1.78 10.05
N GLY A 77 8.74 -1.19 9.29
CA GLY A 77 8.96 0.05 8.60
C GLY A 77 8.91 1.27 9.51
N ARG A 78 9.16 2.42 8.91
CA ARG A 78 9.10 3.70 9.63
C ARG A 78 7.65 4.06 9.95
N GLN A 79 7.43 4.54 11.17
CA GLN A 79 6.14 5.06 11.61
C GLN A 79 6.11 6.59 11.51
N TYR A 80 4.92 7.12 11.25
CA TYR A 80 4.70 8.56 11.13
C TYR A 80 3.47 8.96 11.94
N ARG A 81 3.50 10.16 12.47
CA ARG A 81 2.28 10.84 12.89
C ARG A 81 1.53 11.29 11.63
N SER A 82 0.23 11.53 11.75
CA SER A 82 -0.61 11.87 10.58
C SER A 82 -0.09 13.10 9.82
N ILE A 83 0.30 14.15 10.51
CA ILE A 83 0.84 15.35 9.87
C ILE A 83 2.19 15.08 9.21
N GLU A 84 3.05 14.30 9.84
CA GLU A 84 4.33 13.90 9.26
C GLU A 84 4.15 13.09 7.99
N PHE A 85 3.18 12.17 8.00
CA PHE A 85 2.87 11.36 6.83
C PHE A 85 2.34 12.21 5.69
N ALA A 86 1.48 13.19 6.00
CA ALA A 86 0.98 14.14 5.00
C ALA A 86 2.13 14.93 4.35
N ARG A 87 3.08 15.40 5.14
CA ARG A 87 4.28 16.11 4.63
C ARG A 87 5.14 15.20 3.78
N TRP A 88 5.27 13.93 4.18
CA TRP A 88 6.02 12.94 3.41
C TRP A 88 5.35 12.69 2.05
N ILE A 89 4.02 12.55 2.02
CA ILE A 89 3.26 12.43 0.75
C ILE A 89 3.46 13.66 -0.12
N GLU A 90 3.33 14.86 0.45
CA GLU A 90 3.51 16.12 -0.29
C GLU A 90 4.89 16.20 -0.91
N ASN A 91 5.92 15.80 -0.18
CA ASN A 91 7.28 15.76 -0.68
C ASN A 91 7.41 14.77 -1.85
N LYS A 92 6.81 13.57 -1.73
CA LYS A 92 6.82 12.57 -2.80
C LYS A 92 6.10 13.08 -4.05
N GLN A 93 5.04 13.87 -3.90
CA GLN A 93 4.34 14.46 -5.04
C GLN A 93 5.28 15.35 -5.90
N GLN A 94 6.28 15.94 -5.29
CA GLN A 94 7.24 16.80 -5.99
C GLN A 94 8.38 16.01 -6.63
N THR A 95 8.72 14.84 -6.09
CA THR A 95 9.94 14.13 -6.47
C THR A 95 9.69 12.80 -7.18
N ALA A 96 8.57 12.15 -6.95
CA ALA A 96 8.27 10.84 -7.53
C ALA A 96 7.40 10.96 -8.77
N ARG A 97 7.72 10.18 -9.79
CA ARG A 97 6.86 10.06 -10.98
C ARG A 97 5.63 9.20 -10.68
N ARG A 98 5.87 8.08 -10.03
CA ARG A 98 4.84 7.15 -9.60
C ARG A 98 5.21 6.64 -8.21
N LEU A 99 4.29 6.78 -7.27
CA LEU A 99 4.46 6.31 -5.90
C LEU A 99 3.67 5.01 -5.75
N VAL A 100 4.36 3.92 -5.44
CA VAL A 100 3.74 2.60 -5.37
C VAL A 100 3.87 2.06 -3.96
N PHE A 101 2.71 1.84 -3.31
CA PHE A 101 2.64 1.14 -2.03
C PHE A 101 2.31 -0.32 -2.29
N VAL A 102 2.90 -1.22 -1.52
CA VAL A 102 2.66 -2.66 -1.68
C VAL A 102 2.25 -3.28 -0.34
N ILE A 103 1.13 -3.97 -0.35
CA ILE A 103 0.69 -4.83 0.74
C ILE A 103 0.96 -6.27 0.31
N GLY A 104 1.81 -6.97 1.05
CA GLY A 104 2.18 -8.34 0.74
C GLY A 104 1.13 -9.36 1.15
N GLY A 105 1.38 -10.61 0.77
CA GLY A 105 0.56 -11.75 1.17
C GLY A 105 0.86 -12.22 2.60
N PRO A 106 0.34 -13.40 2.97
CA PRO A 106 0.38 -13.86 4.37
C PRO A 106 1.78 -14.08 4.94
N TYR A 107 2.78 -14.33 4.10
CA TYR A 107 4.14 -14.60 4.57
C TYR A 107 5.10 -13.43 4.40
N GLY A 108 4.59 -12.25 4.05
CA GLY A 108 5.40 -11.05 3.85
C GLY A 108 6.06 -11.00 2.47
N PHE A 109 7.20 -10.32 2.40
CA PHE A 109 7.88 -10.05 1.13
C PHE A 109 9.11 -10.94 0.95
N SER A 110 9.41 -11.27 -0.32
CA SER A 110 10.65 -11.95 -0.66
C SER A 110 11.85 -11.01 -0.52
N PRO A 111 13.08 -11.56 -0.39
CA PRO A 111 14.29 -10.72 -0.37
C PRO A 111 14.40 -9.82 -1.61
N ALA A 112 14.01 -10.29 -2.79
CA ALA A 112 14.06 -9.49 -4.01
C ALA A 112 13.14 -8.27 -3.96
N VAL A 113 11.94 -8.40 -3.36
CA VAL A 113 11.02 -7.29 -3.19
C VAL A 113 11.59 -6.28 -2.19
N TYR A 114 12.13 -6.74 -1.06
CA TYR A 114 12.80 -5.85 -0.11
C TYR A 114 13.95 -5.08 -0.75
N GLN A 115 14.74 -5.75 -1.55
CA GLN A 115 15.89 -5.14 -2.23
C GLN A 115 15.46 -4.08 -3.24
N ARG A 116 14.35 -4.30 -3.95
CA ARG A 116 13.80 -3.33 -4.90
C ARG A 116 13.20 -2.10 -4.21
N ALA A 117 12.62 -2.26 -3.04
CA ALA A 117 11.90 -1.21 -2.36
C ALA A 117 12.79 -0.04 -1.97
N ASN A 118 12.25 1.16 -2.05
CA ASN A 118 12.94 2.38 -1.64
C ASN A 118 12.75 2.66 -0.15
N GLU A 119 11.57 2.36 0.39
CA GLU A 119 11.23 2.62 1.79
C GLU A 119 10.26 1.57 2.30
N GLN A 120 10.11 1.52 3.62
CA GLN A 120 9.14 0.68 4.31
C GLN A 120 8.32 1.54 5.27
N LEU A 121 7.01 1.36 5.26
CA LEU A 121 6.06 2.10 6.07
C LEU A 121 5.34 1.16 7.03
N SER A 122 5.36 1.48 8.31
CA SER A 122 4.55 0.78 9.31
C SER A 122 3.39 1.66 9.76
N LEU A 123 2.16 1.15 9.63
CA LEU A 123 0.98 1.86 10.16
C LEU A 123 0.83 1.65 11.66
N SER A 124 1.36 0.56 12.20
CA SER A 124 1.27 0.23 13.61
C SER A 124 2.26 -0.89 13.94
N LEU A 125 2.68 -0.95 15.19
CA LEU A 125 3.42 -2.11 15.71
C LEU A 125 2.51 -3.32 15.90
N MET A 126 1.20 -3.10 15.90
CA MET A 126 0.22 -4.17 15.94
C MET A 126 -0.06 -4.72 14.55
N THR A 127 -0.35 -5.99 14.46
CA THR A 127 -0.62 -6.66 13.18
C THR A 127 -2.06 -6.42 12.74
N PHE A 128 -2.23 -6.10 11.47
CA PHE A 128 -3.53 -6.03 10.82
C PHE A 128 -3.80 -7.28 10.01
N SER A 129 -5.08 -7.65 9.85
CA SER A 129 -5.44 -8.64 8.84
C SER A 129 -5.20 -8.06 7.44
N HIS A 130 -4.99 -8.92 6.44
CA HIS A 130 -4.79 -8.50 5.05
C HIS A 130 -5.96 -7.70 4.50
N GLN A 131 -7.15 -7.99 4.96
CA GLN A 131 -8.37 -7.31 4.51
C GLN A 131 -8.48 -5.93 5.16
N MET A 132 -8.26 -5.85 6.47
CA MET A 132 -8.42 -4.61 7.23
C MET A 132 -7.35 -3.58 6.91
N ILE A 133 -6.12 -4.01 6.68
CA ILE A 133 -5.03 -3.06 6.39
C ILE A 133 -5.30 -2.25 5.13
N ARG A 134 -5.98 -2.82 4.15
CA ARG A 134 -6.34 -2.14 2.91
C ARG A 134 -7.27 -0.95 3.18
N LEU A 135 -8.25 -1.16 4.03
CA LEU A 135 -9.19 -0.11 4.42
C LEU A 135 -8.48 0.96 5.25
N THR A 136 -7.73 0.55 6.26
CA THR A 136 -6.98 1.47 7.14
C THR A 136 -6.00 2.31 6.33
N PHE A 137 -5.27 1.69 5.41
CA PHE A 137 -4.29 2.39 4.59
C PHE A 137 -4.94 3.41 3.66
N THR A 138 -6.01 3.05 2.97
CA THR A 138 -6.71 3.98 2.07
C THR A 138 -7.29 5.16 2.84
N GLU A 139 -7.79 4.94 4.05
CA GLU A 139 -8.23 6.03 4.91
C GLU A 139 -7.07 6.96 5.27
N GLN A 140 -5.89 6.42 5.59
CA GLN A 140 -4.72 7.25 5.91
C GLN A 140 -4.23 8.06 4.71
N ILE A 141 -4.29 7.52 3.51
CA ILE A 141 -3.98 8.29 2.28
C ILE A 141 -4.99 9.44 2.10
N TYR A 142 -6.28 9.16 2.28
CA TYR A 142 -7.31 10.19 2.21
C TYR A 142 -7.06 11.28 3.25
N ARG A 143 -6.77 10.90 4.51
CA ARG A 143 -6.45 11.84 5.58
C ARG A 143 -5.26 12.74 5.22
N ALA A 144 -4.20 12.15 4.66
CA ALA A 144 -3.04 12.91 4.20
C ALA A 144 -3.43 13.94 3.14
N CYS A 145 -4.27 13.55 2.18
CA CYS A 145 -4.76 14.47 1.15
C CYS A 145 -5.51 15.66 1.76
N THR A 146 -6.36 15.41 2.75
CA THR A 146 -7.13 16.49 3.42
C THR A 146 -6.21 17.42 4.21
N ILE A 147 -5.20 16.89 4.87
CA ILE A 147 -4.22 17.70 5.60
C ILE A 147 -3.44 18.61 4.64
N ILE A 148 -2.98 18.07 3.53
CA ILE A 148 -2.24 18.84 2.51
C ILE A 148 -3.08 20.01 1.99
N LYS A 149 -4.39 19.82 1.82
CA LYS A 149 -5.31 20.86 1.36
C LYS A 149 -5.82 21.79 2.47
N GLY A 150 -5.47 21.53 3.72
CA GLY A 150 -5.93 22.33 4.85
C GLY A 150 -7.41 22.16 5.18
N GLU A 151 -7.99 21.02 4.84
CA GLU A 151 -9.39 20.72 5.11
C GLU A 151 -9.61 20.15 6.52
N PRO A 152 -10.81 20.30 7.12
CA PRO A 152 -11.04 19.98 8.54
C PRO A 152 -11.38 18.51 8.82
N TYR A 153 -10.87 17.57 8.09
CA TYR A 153 -11.10 16.15 8.34
C TYR A 153 -10.27 15.65 9.54
N HIS A 154 -8.99 16.07 9.59
CA HIS A 154 -8.06 15.66 10.65
C HIS A 154 -8.06 16.66 11.81
N HIS A 155 -8.08 16.13 13.03
CA HIS A 155 -7.96 16.92 14.26
C HIS A 155 -6.81 16.37 15.12
N GLU A 156 -5.92 17.25 15.52
CA GLU A 156 -4.87 16.94 16.49
C GLU A 156 -5.10 17.57 17.84
#